data_d339bf975c8d80d14fea955ecf67ed94
#
_entry.id   d339bf975c8d80d14fea955ecf67ed94
#
_cell.length_a   1.000
_cell.length_b   1.000
_cell.length_c   1.000
_cell.angle_alpha   90.00
_cell.angle_beta   90.00
_cell.angle_gamma   90.00
#
_symmetry.space_group_name_H-M   'P 1'
#
loop_
_entity.id
_entity.type
_entity.pdbx_description
1 polymer ?
#
loop_
_entity_poly.entity_id
_entity_poly.type
_entity_poly.pdbx_seq_one_letter_code
_entity_poly.pdbx_strand_id
1 'polypeptide(L)'
;QQKDGYLFVCHTCGCFDPFWVGDKPYSKVVYSHELYNVGHLYEAAAAYYQATGKRTLLDIAIKNARHVNRVFFEGDPAYNDGKPVMQAPGHEEIELALCKLYRVTGDRLYLDMAKKFLDIRGVTYRPEGDGFMSPFYAQQHAPVAEQTEPVGHAVRAVYLYTAMAMVDALTGERHYAKALDAIWNNLVSTRIYITGGLGAQASIEGFGPAYELPNKTAYSETCAAVGNVFFNQGMFLGSGDARYLDIAEIS
;
A
#
# COMPACT_ATOMS: atom_id res chain seq x y z
N GLN A 1 -10.23 6.67 -19.07
CA GLN A 1 -8.77 6.77 -19.08
C GLN A 1 -8.33 7.78 -20.12
N GLN A 2 -7.42 8.69 -19.77
CA GLN A 2 -6.87 9.68 -20.66
C GLN A 2 -5.90 9.07 -21.69
N LYS A 3 -5.54 9.87 -22.72
CA LYS A 3 -4.66 9.38 -23.81
C LYS A 3 -3.27 8.96 -23.33
N ASP A 4 -2.72 9.66 -22.36
CA ASP A 4 -1.42 9.38 -21.73
C ASP A 4 -1.42 8.21 -20.76
N GLY A 5 -2.60 7.74 -20.34
CA GLY A 5 -2.79 6.66 -19.39
C GLY A 5 -3.33 7.09 -18.03
N TYR A 6 -3.39 8.39 -17.72
CA TYR A 6 -3.93 8.89 -16.46
C TYR A 6 -5.37 8.42 -16.21
N LEU A 7 -5.67 8.07 -14.97
CA LEU A 7 -7.01 7.59 -14.59
C LEU A 7 -7.31 7.99 -13.15
N PHE A 8 -8.14 9.01 -12.98
CA PHE A 8 -8.74 9.37 -11.70
C PHE A 8 -10.01 10.18 -11.95
N VAL A 9 -11.13 9.70 -11.44
CA VAL A 9 -12.45 10.26 -11.74
C VAL A 9 -12.58 11.71 -11.29
N CYS A 10 -12.06 12.05 -10.12
CA CYS A 10 -12.17 13.40 -9.57
C CYS A 10 -11.60 14.46 -10.52
N HIS A 11 -10.41 14.26 -11.05
CA HIS A 11 -9.80 15.21 -11.99
C HIS A 11 -10.41 15.17 -13.40
N THR A 12 -10.97 14.04 -13.83
CA THR A 12 -11.57 13.91 -15.17
C THR A 12 -13.00 14.41 -15.25
N CYS A 13 -13.76 14.36 -14.15
CA CYS A 13 -15.17 14.78 -14.09
C CYS A 13 -15.38 16.15 -13.41
N GLY A 14 -14.34 16.75 -12.84
CA GLY A 14 -14.42 18.05 -12.17
C GLY A 14 -15.25 18.06 -10.88
N CYS A 15 -15.53 16.90 -10.29
CA CYS A 15 -16.29 16.74 -9.05
C CYS A 15 -15.36 16.33 -7.91
N PHE A 16 -14.53 17.23 -7.45
CA PHE A 16 -13.52 16.93 -6.43
C PHE A 16 -13.41 18.05 -5.39
N ASP A 17 -12.92 17.68 -4.21
CA ASP A 17 -12.50 18.63 -3.18
C ASP A 17 -10.99 18.87 -3.31
N PRO A 18 -10.55 20.10 -3.67
CA PRO A 18 -9.13 20.43 -3.81
C PRO A 18 -8.31 20.21 -2.54
N PHE A 19 -8.94 20.24 -1.37
CA PHE A 19 -8.27 19.96 -0.10
C PHE A 19 -7.69 18.55 -0.07
N TRP A 20 -8.46 17.57 -0.53
CA TRP A 20 -8.05 16.16 -0.49
C TRP A 20 -7.26 15.71 -1.73
N VAL A 21 -7.69 16.14 -2.91
CA VAL A 21 -7.13 15.61 -4.16
C VAL A 21 -6.18 16.56 -4.87
N GLY A 22 -6.13 17.83 -4.42
CA GLY A 22 -5.32 18.86 -5.06
C GLY A 22 -5.98 19.43 -6.33
N ASP A 23 -5.33 20.42 -6.91
CA ASP A 23 -5.78 21.15 -8.10
C ASP A 23 -5.28 20.49 -9.42
N LYS A 24 -4.33 19.61 -9.33
CA LYS A 24 -3.69 18.91 -10.47
C LYS A 24 -3.51 17.43 -10.16
N PRO A 25 -3.41 16.57 -11.19
CA PRO A 25 -2.99 15.19 -11.01
C PRO A 25 -1.71 15.08 -10.20
N TYR A 26 -1.71 14.20 -9.21
CA TYR A 26 -0.58 13.90 -8.32
C TYR A 26 -0.02 15.08 -7.50
N SER A 27 -0.77 16.17 -7.36
CA SER A 27 -0.31 17.32 -6.56
C SER A 27 -0.43 17.09 -5.05
N LYS A 28 -1.22 16.12 -4.62
CA LYS A 28 -1.40 15.74 -3.20
C LYS A 28 -1.30 14.22 -3.00
N VAL A 29 -0.16 13.64 -3.36
CA VAL A 29 0.06 12.18 -3.33
C VAL A 29 -0.21 11.55 -1.95
N VAL A 30 0.09 12.28 -0.87
CA VAL A 30 -0.09 11.78 0.51
C VAL A 30 -1.57 11.76 0.92
N TYR A 31 -2.39 12.68 0.40
CA TYR A 31 -3.80 12.81 0.77
C TYR A 31 -4.75 12.19 -0.23
N SER A 32 -4.47 12.38 -1.53
CA SER A 32 -5.31 11.81 -2.57
C SER A 32 -5.21 10.29 -2.57
N HIS A 33 -6.28 9.64 -2.94
CA HIS A 33 -6.29 8.19 -3.13
C HIS A 33 -6.09 7.82 -4.60
N GLU A 34 -5.36 8.65 -5.38
CA GLU A 34 -5.12 8.38 -6.80
C GLU A 34 -4.44 7.03 -7.02
N LEU A 35 -3.30 6.80 -6.34
CA LEU A 35 -2.55 5.54 -6.46
C LEU A 35 -3.27 4.37 -5.79
N TYR A 36 -3.99 4.60 -4.69
CA TYR A 36 -4.83 3.60 -4.04
C TYR A 36 -5.92 3.08 -4.98
N ASN A 37 -6.67 3.98 -5.62
CA ASN A 37 -7.74 3.60 -6.54
C ASN A 37 -7.22 2.84 -7.77
N VAL A 38 -6.09 3.25 -8.34
CA VAL A 38 -5.53 2.51 -9.49
C VAL A 38 -4.88 1.20 -9.05
N GLY A 39 -4.37 1.09 -7.82
CA GLY A 39 -3.94 -0.16 -7.23
C GLY A 39 -5.07 -1.20 -7.25
N HIS A 40 -6.21 -0.87 -6.69
CA HIS A 40 -7.40 -1.74 -6.74
C HIS A 40 -7.85 -2.07 -8.17
N LEU A 41 -7.70 -1.14 -9.12
CA LEU A 41 -7.95 -1.45 -10.52
C LEU A 41 -6.97 -2.51 -11.05
N TYR A 42 -5.69 -2.44 -10.67
CA TYR A 42 -4.70 -3.44 -11.11
C TYR A 42 -5.03 -4.82 -10.54
N GLU A 43 -5.44 -4.90 -9.27
CA GLU A 43 -5.89 -6.15 -8.67
C GLU A 43 -7.12 -6.72 -9.39
N ALA A 44 -8.14 -5.90 -9.60
CA ALA A 44 -9.35 -6.30 -10.32
C ALA A 44 -9.03 -6.75 -11.75
N ALA A 45 -8.11 -6.06 -12.43
CA ALA A 45 -7.68 -6.40 -13.79
C ALA A 45 -6.92 -7.74 -13.84
N ALA A 46 -6.03 -7.97 -12.87
CA ALA A 46 -5.30 -9.23 -12.73
C ALA A 46 -6.26 -10.39 -12.46
N ALA A 47 -7.16 -10.24 -11.49
CA ALA A 47 -8.15 -11.26 -11.15
C ALA A 47 -9.11 -11.56 -12.32
N TYR A 48 -9.61 -10.52 -12.98
CA TYR A 48 -10.48 -10.69 -14.15
C TYR A 48 -9.78 -11.42 -15.30
N TYR A 49 -8.52 -11.07 -15.57
CA TYR A 49 -7.73 -11.77 -16.59
C TYR A 49 -7.50 -13.24 -16.23
N GLN A 50 -7.13 -13.53 -14.98
CA GLN A 50 -6.93 -14.90 -14.52
C GLN A 50 -8.20 -15.75 -14.62
N ALA A 51 -9.35 -15.17 -14.28
CA ALA A 51 -10.63 -15.89 -14.31
C ALA A 51 -11.22 -16.07 -15.71
N THR A 52 -10.94 -15.16 -16.66
CA THR A 52 -11.65 -15.13 -17.94
C THR A 52 -10.77 -15.19 -19.18
N GLY A 53 -9.47 -14.95 -19.05
CA GLY A 53 -8.54 -14.75 -20.16
C GLY A 53 -8.73 -13.43 -20.92
N LYS A 54 -9.68 -12.59 -20.53
CA LYS A 54 -9.99 -11.34 -21.24
C LYS A 54 -9.06 -10.21 -20.81
N ARG A 55 -8.46 -9.52 -21.78
CA ARG A 55 -7.46 -8.47 -21.54
C ARG A 55 -8.02 -7.06 -21.34
N THR A 56 -9.32 -6.82 -21.49
CA THR A 56 -9.89 -5.47 -21.55
C THR A 56 -9.50 -4.60 -20.36
N LEU A 57 -9.65 -5.10 -19.13
CA LEU A 57 -9.21 -4.37 -17.93
C LEU A 57 -7.69 -4.40 -17.77
N LEU A 58 -7.04 -5.51 -18.14
CA LEU A 58 -5.60 -5.64 -18.02
C LEU A 58 -4.86 -4.62 -18.91
N ASP A 59 -5.31 -4.37 -20.13
CA ASP A 59 -4.69 -3.39 -21.02
C ASP A 59 -4.86 -1.95 -20.49
N ILE A 60 -5.98 -1.64 -19.83
CA ILE A 60 -6.18 -0.36 -19.14
C ILE A 60 -5.22 -0.22 -17.96
N ALA A 61 -5.09 -1.27 -17.13
CA ALA A 61 -4.17 -1.30 -15.99
C ALA A 61 -2.71 -1.15 -16.42
N ILE A 62 -2.27 -1.89 -17.45
CA ILE A 62 -0.93 -1.80 -18.05
C ILE A 62 -0.63 -0.38 -18.52
N LYS A 63 -1.55 0.22 -19.27
CA LYS A 63 -1.37 1.58 -19.77
C LYS A 63 -1.25 2.60 -18.62
N ASN A 64 -2.05 2.47 -17.58
CA ASN A 64 -1.96 3.33 -16.40
C ASN A 64 -0.67 3.08 -15.60
N ALA A 65 -0.28 1.83 -15.37
CA ALA A 65 0.95 1.51 -14.64
C ALA A 65 2.21 2.07 -15.33
N ARG A 66 2.28 2.00 -16.66
CA ARG A 66 3.36 2.63 -17.42
C ARG A 66 3.33 4.15 -17.34
N HIS A 67 2.15 4.76 -17.30
CA HIS A 67 2.00 6.18 -17.03
C HIS A 67 2.53 6.55 -15.64
N VAL A 68 2.13 5.80 -14.61
CA VAL A 68 2.64 6.01 -13.23
C VAL A 68 4.16 5.88 -13.19
N ASN A 69 4.74 4.89 -13.85
CA ASN A 69 6.20 4.75 -13.90
C ASN A 69 6.89 5.99 -14.49
N ARG A 70 6.39 6.50 -15.62
CA ARG A 70 6.95 7.73 -16.22
C ARG A 70 6.86 8.92 -15.28
N VAL A 71 5.69 9.16 -14.68
CA VAL A 71 5.48 10.32 -13.83
C VAL A 71 6.27 10.23 -12.51
N PHE A 72 6.28 9.05 -11.89
CA PHE A 72 6.86 8.90 -10.54
C PHE A 72 8.36 8.66 -10.55
N PHE A 73 8.91 7.98 -11.56
CA PHE A 73 10.29 7.48 -11.53
C PHE A 73 11.17 7.93 -12.70
N GLU A 74 10.61 8.29 -13.85
CA GLU A 74 11.39 8.70 -15.03
C GLU A 74 11.35 10.21 -15.27
N GLY A 75 10.24 10.85 -14.95
CA GLY A 75 9.92 12.24 -15.29
C GLY A 75 9.11 12.33 -16.59
N ASP A 76 7.96 13.04 -16.51
CA ASP A 76 7.07 13.28 -17.64
C ASP A 76 6.86 14.79 -17.80
N PRO A 77 7.13 15.38 -18.98
CA PRO A 77 7.04 16.84 -19.20
C PRO A 77 5.68 17.45 -18.88
N ALA A 78 4.61 16.66 -18.91
CA ALA A 78 3.26 17.12 -18.59
C ALA A 78 2.95 17.14 -17.07
N TYR A 79 3.83 16.58 -16.23
CA TYR A 79 3.62 16.42 -14.79
C TYR A 79 4.86 16.89 -14.02
N ASN A 80 4.64 17.49 -12.85
CA ASN A 80 5.68 17.88 -11.88
C ASN A 80 6.90 18.60 -12.54
N ASP A 81 6.62 19.48 -13.50
CA ASP A 81 7.64 20.23 -14.26
C ASP A 81 8.69 19.32 -14.94
N GLY A 82 8.28 18.15 -15.35
CA GLY A 82 9.14 17.15 -16.02
C GLY A 82 10.05 16.36 -15.09
N LYS A 83 9.96 16.57 -13.79
CA LYS A 83 10.76 15.85 -12.78
C LYS A 83 9.99 14.65 -12.25
N PRO A 84 10.66 13.54 -11.91
CA PRO A 84 10.02 12.45 -11.20
C PRO A 84 9.38 12.93 -9.89
N VAL A 85 8.17 12.45 -9.59
CA VAL A 85 7.47 12.80 -8.35
C VAL A 85 8.19 12.22 -7.13
N MET A 86 8.68 11.00 -7.20
CA MET A 86 9.47 10.32 -6.18
C MET A 86 8.86 10.40 -4.77
N GLN A 87 7.55 10.20 -4.66
CA GLN A 87 6.82 10.22 -3.41
C GLN A 87 5.95 8.98 -3.28
N ALA A 88 5.99 8.34 -2.11
CA ALA A 88 5.11 7.23 -1.80
C ALA A 88 3.68 7.73 -1.51
N PRO A 89 2.64 6.98 -1.91
CA PRO A 89 1.27 7.36 -1.60
C PRO A 89 1.00 7.34 -0.09
N GLY A 90 0.06 8.15 0.34
CA GLY A 90 -0.35 8.15 1.74
C GLY A 90 -1.09 6.88 2.14
N HIS A 91 -1.88 6.29 1.24
CA HIS A 91 -2.47 4.97 1.44
C HIS A 91 -1.77 3.95 0.55
N GLU A 92 -1.26 2.92 1.18
CA GLU A 92 -0.64 1.77 0.57
C GLU A 92 -1.68 0.90 -0.13
N GLU A 93 -1.36 0.41 -1.28
CA GLU A 93 -2.13 -0.51 -2.11
C GLU A 93 -1.39 -0.78 -3.43
N ILE A 94 -0.88 0.28 -4.08
CA ILE A 94 -0.28 0.16 -5.40
C ILE A 94 0.92 -0.79 -5.40
N GLU A 95 1.64 -0.88 -4.30
CA GLU A 95 2.82 -1.72 -4.15
C GLU A 95 2.46 -3.20 -4.28
N LEU A 96 1.43 -3.66 -3.55
CA LEU A 96 0.97 -5.05 -3.65
C LEU A 96 0.27 -5.34 -4.97
N ALA A 97 -0.49 -4.37 -5.50
CA ALA A 97 -1.18 -4.48 -6.78
C ALA A 97 -0.21 -4.63 -7.97
N LEU A 98 0.92 -3.91 -7.94
CA LEU A 98 2.00 -4.04 -8.93
C LEU A 98 2.64 -5.43 -8.88
N CYS A 99 2.79 -6.04 -7.71
CA CYS A 99 3.23 -7.43 -7.60
C CYS A 99 2.25 -8.40 -8.30
N LYS A 100 0.93 -8.18 -8.15
CA LYS A 100 -0.09 -8.98 -8.84
C LYS A 100 -0.07 -8.75 -10.35
N LEU A 101 0.14 -7.50 -10.78
CA LEU A 101 0.28 -7.17 -12.20
C LEU A 101 1.52 -7.83 -12.81
N TYR A 102 2.66 -7.85 -12.11
CA TYR A 102 3.84 -8.61 -12.50
C TYR A 102 3.52 -10.11 -12.67
N ARG A 103 2.81 -10.73 -11.72
CA ARG A 103 2.50 -12.16 -11.77
C ARG A 103 1.68 -12.57 -13.00
N VAL A 104 0.79 -11.71 -13.49
CA VAL A 104 -0.06 -12.02 -14.65
C VAL A 104 0.55 -11.62 -15.99
N THR A 105 1.51 -10.69 -15.99
CA THR A 105 2.12 -10.17 -17.23
C THR A 105 3.53 -10.71 -17.47
N GLY A 106 4.26 -11.07 -16.43
CA GLY A 106 5.70 -11.38 -16.49
C GLY A 106 6.60 -10.17 -16.71
N ASP A 107 6.05 -8.95 -16.83
CA ASP A 107 6.83 -7.73 -17.06
C ASP A 107 7.49 -7.24 -15.77
N ARG A 108 8.81 -7.37 -15.70
CA ARG A 108 9.63 -7.01 -14.53
C ARG A 108 9.47 -5.57 -14.10
N LEU A 109 9.09 -4.67 -15.01
CA LEU A 109 8.84 -3.26 -14.72
C LEU A 109 7.94 -3.09 -13.49
N TYR A 110 6.87 -3.89 -13.37
CA TYR A 110 5.89 -3.72 -12.29
C TYR A 110 6.46 -4.15 -10.93
N LEU A 111 7.25 -5.22 -10.88
CA LEU A 111 7.92 -5.63 -9.66
C LEU A 111 8.97 -4.60 -9.20
N ASP A 112 9.72 -4.04 -10.16
CA ASP A 112 10.69 -2.99 -9.90
C ASP A 112 10.03 -1.69 -9.42
N MET A 113 8.85 -1.35 -9.95
CA MET A 113 8.02 -0.24 -9.46
C MET A 113 7.53 -0.47 -8.02
N ALA A 114 7.03 -1.68 -7.72
CA ALA A 114 6.60 -2.03 -6.37
C ALA A 114 7.74 -1.84 -5.36
N LYS A 115 8.92 -2.37 -5.68
CA LYS A 115 10.12 -2.20 -4.85
C LYS A 115 10.51 -0.73 -4.70
N LYS A 116 10.49 0.07 -5.79
CA LYS A 116 10.80 1.51 -5.72
C LYS A 116 9.85 2.26 -4.79
N PHE A 117 8.54 1.99 -4.84
CA PHE A 117 7.58 2.62 -3.93
C PHE A 117 7.85 2.26 -2.46
N LEU A 118 8.23 1.01 -2.18
CA LEU A 118 8.66 0.59 -0.84
C LEU A 118 9.96 1.29 -0.42
N ASP A 119 10.96 1.34 -1.29
CA ASP A 119 12.29 1.91 -0.98
C ASP A 119 12.25 3.43 -0.74
N ILE A 120 11.31 4.16 -1.36
CA ILE A 120 11.16 5.60 -1.12
C ILE A 120 10.28 5.93 0.10
N ARG A 121 9.48 4.99 0.59
CA ARG A 121 8.63 5.20 1.76
C ARG A 121 9.48 5.40 3.02
N GLY A 122 9.20 6.49 3.74
CA GLY A 122 9.99 6.90 4.91
C GLY A 122 11.33 7.56 4.57
N VAL A 123 11.69 7.67 3.28
CA VAL A 123 12.90 8.35 2.80
C VAL A 123 12.57 9.71 2.16
N THR A 124 11.55 9.73 1.29
CA THR A 124 11.20 10.93 0.51
C THR A 124 9.96 11.63 1.03
N TYR A 125 9.52 11.33 2.26
CA TYR A 125 8.31 11.91 2.83
C TYR A 125 8.35 13.43 2.80
N ARG A 126 7.31 14.02 2.21
CA ARG A 126 7.06 15.46 2.22
C ARG A 126 5.62 15.66 2.65
N PRO A 127 5.37 16.27 3.82
CA PRO A 127 4.02 16.69 4.18
C PRO A 127 3.61 17.80 3.21
N GLU A 128 2.60 17.54 2.41
CA GLU A 128 2.04 18.54 1.52
C GLU A 128 0.93 19.28 2.25
N GLY A 129 0.93 20.60 2.13
CA GLY A 129 -0.08 21.45 2.74
C GLY A 129 0.18 21.72 4.23
N ASP A 130 -0.83 21.56 5.05
CA ASP A 130 -0.86 21.98 6.45
C ASP A 130 -0.20 21.01 7.45
N GLY A 131 0.45 19.96 6.99
CA GLY A 131 1.09 18.96 7.87
C GLY A 131 0.11 18.07 8.63
N PHE A 132 -1.13 17.99 8.20
CA PHE A 132 -2.19 17.21 8.84
C PHE A 132 -1.82 15.72 8.97
N MET A 133 -1.19 15.14 7.97
CA MET A 133 -0.81 13.73 8.00
C MET A 133 0.58 13.55 8.60
N SER A 134 0.61 13.01 9.82
CA SER A 134 1.86 12.61 10.47
C SER A 134 2.57 11.51 9.65
N PRO A 135 3.91 11.51 9.57
CA PRO A 135 4.66 10.41 8.97
C PRO A 135 4.37 9.06 9.63
N PHE A 136 4.06 9.02 10.92
CA PHE A 136 3.64 7.80 11.59
C PHE A 136 2.31 7.27 11.08
N TYR A 137 1.37 8.15 10.75
CA TYR A 137 0.04 7.75 10.28
C TYR A 137 0.09 6.88 9.01
N ALA A 138 0.97 7.22 8.06
CA ALA A 138 1.14 6.55 6.78
C ALA A 138 2.43 5.71 6.70
N GLN A 139 2.95 5.23 7.84
CA GLN A 139 4.14 4.36 7.93
C GLN A 139 5.39 4.95 7.24
N GLN A 140 5.51 6.28 7.22
CA GLN A 140 6.63 7.02 6.61
C GLN A 140 7.61 7.61 7.65
N HIS A 141 7.55 7.14 8.89
CA HIS A 141 8.40 7.60 10.00
C HIS A 141 9.86 7.11 9.92
N ALA A 142 10.10 6.04 9.17
CA ALA A 142 11.40 5.45 8.92
C ALA A 142 11.39 4.65 7.60
N PRO A 143 12.55 4.39 6.97
CA PRO A 143 12.64 3.45 5.86
C PRO A 143 12.01 2.11 6.22
N VAL A 144 11.24 1.53 5.30
CA VAL A 144 10.42 0.33 5.63
C VAL A 144 11.26 -0.87 6.09
N ALA A 145 12.49 -1.01 5.61
CA ALA A 145 13.41 -2.06 6.02
C ALA A 145 13.97 -1.89 7.46
N GLU A 146 13.77 -0.71 8.07
CA GLU A 146 14.24 -0.38 9.41
C GLU A 146 13.11 -0.36 10.45
N GLN A 147 11.86 -0.49 10.01
CA GLN A 147 10.70 -0.50 10.90
C GLN A 147 10.65 -1.78 11.74
N THR A 148 10.22 -1.68 12.99
CA THR A 148 10.25 -2.80 13.96
C THR A 148 8.91 -3.04 14.65
N GLU A 149 7.94 -2.14 14.47
CA GLU A 149 6.61 -2.24 15.09
C GLU A 149 5.55 -1.63 14.18
N PRO A 150 4.30 -2.08 14.27
CA PRO A 150 3.19 -1.46 13.54
C PRO A 150 2.81 -0.13 14.19
N VAL A 151 2.64 0.89 13.36
CA VAL A 151 2.27 2.24 13.78
C VAL A 151 1.19 2.82 12.87
N GLY A 152 0.51 3.87 13.34
CA GLY A 152 -0.42 4.64 12.53
C GLY A 152 -1.68 3.89 12.14
N HIS A 153 -2.23 4.23 10.98
CA HIS A 153 -3.47 3.65 10.48
C HIS A 153 -3.31 2.15 10.17
N ALA A 154 -4.18 1.32 10.74
CA ALA A 154 -3.99 -0.13 10.74
C ALA A 154 -4.11 -0.76 9.34
N VAL A 155 -5.07 -0.32 8.52
CA VAL A 155 -5.26 -0.85 7.16
C VAL A 155 -4.05 -0.53 6.28
N ARG A 156 -3.57 0.72 6.32
CA ARG A 156 -2.37 1.15 5.60
C ARG A 156 -1.18 0.27 5.94
N ALA A 157 -0.95 0.06 7.24
CA ALA A 157 0.15 -0.74 7.75
C ALA A 157 0.13 -2.20 7.22
N VAL A 158 -0.99 -2.89 7.36
CA VAL A 158 -1.07 -4.30 6.92
C VAL A 158 -1.00 -4.45 5.40
N TYR A 159 -1.43 -3.46 4.63
CA TYR A 159 -1.24 -3.42 3.19
C TYR A 159 0.24 -3.25 2.82
N LEU A 160 0.93 -2.33 3.50
CA LEU A 160 2.37 -2.15 3.35
C LEU A 160 3.13 -3.46 3.62
N TYR A 161 2.85 -4.10 4.75
CA TYR A 161 3.53 -5.33 5.15
C TYR A 161 3.24 -6.48 4.17
N THR A 162 2.02 -6.54 3.63
CA THR A 162 1.68 -7.46 2.54
C THR A 162 2.56 -7.23 1.32
N ALA A 163 2.72 -5.97 0.89
CA ALA A 163 3.55 -5.63 -0.25
C ALA A 163 5.02 -5.98 -0.03
N MET A 164 5.57 -5.67 1.16
CA MET A 164 6.94 -6.02 1.54
C MET A 164 7.16 -7.54 1.47
N ALA A 165 6.24 -8.34 2.02
CA ALA A 165 6.31 -9.80 1.97
C ALA A 165 6.23 -10.34 0.53
N MET A 166 5.35 -9.76 -0.30
CA MET A 166 5.22 -10.15 -1.71
C MET A 166 6.46 -9.81 -2.52
N VAL A 167 7.06 -8.64 -2.33
CA VAL A 167 8.30 -8.25 -3.04
C VAL A 167 9.45 -9.18 -2.65
N ASP A 168 9.64 -9.46 -1.36
CA ASP A 168 10.66 -10.39 -0.89
C ASP A 168 10.47 -11.80 -1.49
N ALA A 169 9.23 -12.30 -1.50
CA ALA A 169 8.93 -13.61 -2.07
C ALA A 169 9.17 -13.68 -3.60
N LEU A 170 8.86 -12.60 -4.33
CA LEU A 170 8.98 -12.56 -5.79
C LEU A 170 10.41 -12.27 -6.26
N THR A 171 11.20 -11.53 -5.48
CA THR A 171 12.60 -11.23 -5.80
C THR A 171 13.56 -12.28 -5.26
N GLY A 172 13.24 -12.93 -4.14
CA GLY A 172 14.13 -13.78 -3.38
C GLY A 172 15.21 -13.04 -2.60
N GLU A 173 15.18 -11.71 -2.59
CA GLU A 173 16.24 -10.88 -1.95
C GLU A 173 16.16 -10.86 -0.42
N ARG A 174 15.00 -11.10 0.17
CA ARG A 174 14.74 -11.05 1.62
C ARG A 174 15.15 -9.70 2.26
N HIS A 175 15.05 -8.64 1.49
CA HIS A 175 15.47 -7.30 1.91
C HIS A 175 14.66 -6.79 3.10
N TYR A 176 13.36 -7.10 3.14
CA TYR A 176 12.44 -6.66 4.19
C TYR A 176 12.23 -7.71 5.29
N ALA A 177 12.80 -8.90 5.17
CA ALA A 177 12.51 -10.03 6.06
C ALA A 177 12.73 -9.72 7.55
N LYS A 178 13.83 -9.00 7.89
CA LYS A 178 14.12 -8.63 9.29
C LYS A 178 13.07 -7.67 9.86
N ALA A 179 12.65 -6.67 9.08
CA ALA A 179 11.62 -5.73 9.48
C ALA A 179 10.26 -6.44 9.62
N LEU A 180 9.89 -7.27 8.63
CA LEU A 180 8.66 -8.06 8.66
C LEU A 180 8.58 -8.98 9.88
N ASP A 181 9.64 -9.69 10.22
CA ASP A 181 9.69 -10.54 11.41
C ASP A 181 9.52 -9.73 12.69
N ALA A 182 10.19 -8.58 12.81
CA ALA A 182 10.08 -7.71 13.97
C ALA A 182 8.66 -7.13 14.11
N ILE A 183 8.09 -6.61 13.02
CA ILE A 183 6.75 -6.04 12.96
C ILE A 183 5.72 -7.10 13.30
N TRP A 184 5.79 -8.28 12.69
CA TRP A 184 4.83 -9.36 12.93
C TRP A 184 4.85 -9.82 14.39
N ASN A 185 6.03 -10.06 14.96
CA ASN A 185 6.17 -10.44 16.37
C ASN A 185 5.61 -9.37 17.31
N ASN A 186 5.88 -8.08 17.03
CA ASN A 186 5.31 -6.98 17.82
C ASN A 186 3.78 -6.92 17.69
N LEU A 187 3.25 -7.02 16.47
CA LEU A 187 1.81 -7.00 16.19
C LEU A 187 1.09 -8.10 16.98
N VAL A 188 1.54 -9.34 16.81
CA VAL A 188 0.87 -10.52 17.42
C VAL A 188 0.99 -10.53 18.93
N SER A 189 2.11 -10.08 19.48
CA SER A 189 2.33 -10.12 20.94
C SER A 189 1.72 -8.93 21.70
N THR A 190 1.46 -7.79 21.03
CA THR A 190 1.13 -6.56 21.75
C THR A 190 -0.03 -5.73 21.18
N ARG A 191 -0.51 -6.01 19.96
CA ARG A 191 -1.43 -5.11 19.25
C ARG A 191 -2.65 -5.78 18.61
N ILE A 192 -2.72 -7.10 18.67
CA ILE A 192 -3.88 -7.87 18.20
C ILE A 192 -4.87 -8.09 19.36
N TYR A 193 -6.14 -7.91 19.07
CA TYR A 193 -7.20 -8.26 20.02
C TYR A 193 -7.44 -9.77 20.07
N ILE A 194 -7.99 -10.25 21.17
CA ILE A 194 -8.36 -11.68 21.33
C ILE A 194 -9.32 -12.18 20.22
N THR A 195 -10.03 -11.27 19.59
CA THR A 195 -10.93 -11.52 18.45
C THR A 195 -10.26 -11.46 17.09
N GLY A 196 -8.93 -11.29 17.04
CA GLY A 196 -8.19 -11.09 15.79
C GLY A 196 -8.19 -9.67 15.25
N GLY A 197 -8.99 -8.77 15.82
CA GLY A 197 -9.10 -7.39 15.36
C GLY A 197 -7.83 -6.56 15.58
N LEU A 198 -7.66 -5.52 14.76
CA LEU A 198 -6.54 -4.56 14.81
C LEU A 198 -7.07 -3.13 14.89
N GLY A 199 -6.27 -2.24 15.52
CA GLY A 199 -6.60 -0.82 15.61
C GLY A 199 -7.31 -0.44 16.89
N ALA A 200 -6.55 0.01 17.89
CA ALA A 200 -7.06 0.39 19.21
C ALA A 200 -7.67 1.80 19.24
N GLN A 201 -7.14 2.72 18.41
CA GLN A 201 -7.43 4.14 18.46
C GLN A 201 -8.33 4.59 17.32
N ALA A 202 -9.55 5.00 17.62
CA ALA A 202 -10.52 5.50 16.64
C ALA A 202 -10.09 6.84 15.99
N SER A 203 -9.35 7.69 16.70
CA SER A 203 -8.93 9.00 16.20
C SER A 203 -8.00 8.95 14.98
N ILE A 204 -7.25 7.84 14.85
CA ILE A 204 -6.33 7.60 13.74
C ILE A 204 -6.65 6.29 13.00
N GLU A 205 -7.76 5.64 13.35
CA GLU A 205 -8.15 4.33 12.79
C GLU A 205 -7.01 3.32 12.86
N GLY A 206 -6.26 3.31 13.97
CA GLY A 206 -4.95 2.70 13.98
C GLY A 206 -4.45 2.16 15.30
N PHE A 207 -3.17 1.88 15.32
CA PHE A 207 -2.49 1.28 16.45
C PHE A 207 -2.24 2.30 17.57
N GLY A 208 -2.52 1.89 18.81
CA GLY A 208 -2.04 2.55 20.01
C GLY A 208 -0.65 2.04 20.42
N PRO A 209 -0.12 2.49 21.57
CA PRO A 209 1.04 1.90 22.22
C PRO A 209 0.90 0.39 22.46
N ALA A 210 2.02 -0.30 22.67
CA ALA A 210 2.01 -1.72 23.01
C ALA A 210 1.07 -2.01 24.20
N TYR A 211 0.24 -3.04 24.07
CA TYR A 211 -0.78 -3.46 25.06
C TYR A 211 -1.93 -2.48 25.29
N GLU A 212 -2.05 -1.41 24.52
CA GLU A 212 -3.25 -0.57 24.52
C GLU A 212 -4.35 -1.25 23.69
N LEU A 213 -5.17 -2.05 24.37
CA LEU A 213 -6.24 -2.86 23.75
C LEU A 213 -7.57 -2.65 24.52
N PRO A 214 -8.15 -1.45 24.51
CA PRO A 214 -9.38 -1.16 25.26
C PRO A 214 -10.59 -1.88 24.64
N ASN A 215 -11.36 -2.61 25.47
CA ASN A 215 -12.52 -3.37 24.99
C ASN A 215 -13.70 -2.50 24.54
N LYS A 216 -13.92 -1.35 25.19
CA LYS A 216 -15.11 -0.51 24.94
C LYS A 216 -14.92 0.50 23.82
N THR A 217 -13.69 0.92 23.56
CA THR A 217 -13.35 2.01 22.64
C THR A 217 -12.47 1.56 21.48
N ALA A 218 -12.27 0.25 21.35
CA ALA A 218 -11.55 -0.34 20.22
C ALA A 218 -12.20 0.09 18.91
N TYR A 219 -11.39 0.58 17.97
CA TYR A 219 -11.86 0.85 16.61
C TYR A 219 -12.08 -0.45 15.83
N SER A 220 -11.05 -1.32 15.84
CA SER A 220 -11.11 -2.70 15.31
C SER A 220 -11.86 -2.81 13.98
N GLU A 221 -11.41 -2.08 13.00
CA GLU A 221 -12.03 -2.00 11.68
C GLU A 221 -11.92 -3.33 10.92
N THR A 222 -13.01 -3.77 10.29
CA THR A 222 -13.02 -4.98 9.45
C THR A 222 -11.97 -4.93 8.32
N CYS A 223 -11.73 -3.75 7.74
CA CYS A 223 -10.69 -3.60 6.70
C CYS A 223 -9.30 -3.95 7.23
N ALA A 224 -8.99 -3.62 8.49
CA ALA A 224 -7.73 -3.99 9.11
C ALA A 224 -7.60 -5.50 9.33
N ALA A 225 -8.69 -6.18 9.71
CA ALA A 225 -8.74 -7.64 9.81
C ALA A 225 -8.50 -8.31 8.45
N VAL A 226 -9.21 -7.86 7.39
CA VAL A 226 -8.99 -8.35 6.02
C VAL A 226 -7.55 -8.14 5.57
N GLY A 227 -6.99 -6.96 5.80
CA GLY A 227 -5.60 -6.66 5.46
C GLY A 227 -4.60 -7.52 6.26
N ASN A 228 -4.92 -7.87 7.52
CA ASN A 228 -4.10 -8.77 8.33
C ASN A 228 -4.10 -10.21 7.76
N VAL A 229 -5.23 -10.67 7.23
CA VAL A 229 -5.28 -11.95 6.49
C VAL A 229 -4.33 -11.91 5.29
N PHE A 230 -4.32 -10.83 4.51
CA PHE A 230 -3.41 -10.68 3.37
C PHE A 230 -1.94 -10.67 3.82
N PHE A 231 -1.62 -9.94 4.88
CA PHE A 231 -0.25 -9.89 5.43
C PHE A 231 0.23 -11.28 5.85
N ASN A 232 -0.58 -11.99 6.65
CA ASN A 232 -0.23 -13.33 7.10
C ASN A 232 -0.15 -14.35 5.94
N GLN A 233 -1.03 -14.26 4.95
CA GLN A 233 -0.93 -15.07 3.74
C GLN A 233 0.39 -14.78 2.98
N GLY A 234 0.78 -13.51 2.85
CA GLY A 234 2.04 -13.12 2.22
C GLY A 234 3.26 -13.73 2.94
N MET A 235 3.27 -13.64 4.27
CA MET A 235 4.32 -14.22 5.11
C MET A 235 4.38 -15.75 4.99
N PHE A 236 3.22 -16.40 4.99
CA PHE A 236 3.14 -17.86 4.78
C PHE A 236 3.67 -18.28 3.41
N LEU A 237 3.26 -17.61 2.35
CA LEU A 237 3.71 -17.94 0.99
C LEU A 237 5.22 -17.75 0.80
N GLY A 238 5.83 -16.82 1.54
CA GLY A 238 7.27 -16.58 1.50
C GLY A 238 8.10 -17.53 2.36
N SER A 239 7.52 -18.14 3.42
CA SER A 239 8.27 -18.92 4.41
C SER A 239 7.81 -20.37 4.55
N GLY A 240 6.54 -20.67 4.29
CA GLY A 240 5.92 -21.98 4.58
C GLY A 240 5.61 -22.20 6.07
N ASP A 241 5.78 -21.21 6.94
CA ASP A 241 5.57 -21.36 8.38
C ASP A 241 4.09 -21.21 8.75
N ALA A 242 3.51 -22.27 9.31
CA ALA A 242 2.08 -22.34 9.64
C ALA A 242 1.63 -21.34 10.71
N ARG A 243 2.54 -20.77 11.53
CA ARG A 243 2.20 -19.75 12.53
C ARG A 243 1.46 -18.55 11.94
N TYR A 244 1.74 -18.22 10.68
CA TYR A 244 1.05 -17.13 9.99
C TYR A 244 -0.40 -17.49 9.64
N LEU A 245 -0.67 -18.76 9.31
CA LEU A 245 -2.04 -19.22 9.06
C LEU A 245 -2.88 -19.23 10.33
N ASP A 246 -2.29 -19.55 11.48
CA ASP A 246 -2.99 -19.52 12.77
C ASP A 246 -3.50 -18.08 13.07
N ILE A 247 -2.69 -17.07 12.77
CA ILE A 247 -3.11 -15.66 12.91
C ILE A 247 -4.13 -15.25 11.85
N ALA A 248 -3.97 -15.69 10.60
CA ALA A 248 -4.94 -15.40 9.54
C ALA A 248 -6.32 -15.99 9.85
N GLU A 249 -6.38 -17.16 10.50
CA GLU A 249 -7.63 -17.85 10.83
C GLU A 249 -8.44 -17.14 11.93
N ILE A 250 -7.78 -16.46 12.86
CA ILE A 250 -8.44 -15.74 13.95
C ILE A 250 -8.74 -14.27 13.61
N SER A 251 -8.26 -13.75 12.45
CA SER A 251 -8.40 -12.33 12.01
C SER A 251 -9.70 -12.01 11.23
#